data_0ea4086af26ea571bf984c38e79d33b2
#
_entry.id   0ea4086af26ea571bf984c38e79d33b2
#
_cell.length_a   1.000
_cell.length_b   1.000
_cell.length_c   1.000
_cell.angle_alpha   90.00
_cell.angle_beta   90.00
_cell.angle_gamma   90.00
#
_symmetry.space_group_name_H-M   'P 1'
#
loop_
_entity.id
_entity.type
_entity.pdbx_description
1 polymer ?
#
loop_
_entity_poly.entity_id
_entity_poly.type
_entity_poly.pdbx_seq_one_letter_code
_entity_poly.pdbx_strand_id
1 'polypeptide(L)'
;GNRYVTGYITGLLVRLSLLTDRALPEEVAVMKAKAFDYLNEEALKEYRAIRKAEKNGTKITTLSDATMEYMYLVALGSVKLSGEYAKMFDYFLTKLGRNLVNGTMICKAQTAIILQKQGRRTEANEFIASIKEHLVQTDEMGAHFAFHANPYTWGMMPVPAHVAVMEALREAGGNDALIEEMKLWLLKQKQTTSWNSPVATAD
;
A
#
# COMPACT_ATOMS: atom_id res chain seq x y z
N GLY A 1 -0.34 20.79 -7.01
CA GLY A 1 0.21 19.46 -7.24
C GLY A 1 -0.90 18.43 -7.50
N ASN A 2 -0.54 17.30 -8.05
CA ASN A 2 -1.48 16.18 -8.21
C ASN A 2 -1.18 15.15 -7.13
N ARG A 3 -2.16 14.88 -6.26
CA ARG A 3 -2.00 13.98 -5.10
C ARG A 3 -1.57 12.57 -5.50
N TYR A 4 -2.16 12.01 -6.57
CA TYR A 4 -1.85 10.67 -7.05
C TYR A 4 -0.42 10.57 -7.61
N VAL A 5 -0.03 11.53 -8.46
CA VAL A 5 1.34 11.56 -9.02
C VAL A 5 2.36 11.74 -7.90
N THR A 6 2.10 12.65 -6.94
CA THR A 6 3.00 12.86 -5.81
C THR A 6 3.08 11.60 -4.93
N GLY A 7 1.96 10.93 -4.64
CA GLY A 7 1.94 9.66 -3.92
C GLY A 7 2.78 8.60 -4.60
N TYR A 8 2.59 8.40 -5.90
CA TYR A 8 3.33 7.41 -6.69
C TYR A 8 4.85 7.67 -6.67
N ILE A 9 5.29 8.92 -6.94
CA ILE A 9 6.71 9.29 -6.89
C ILE A 9 7.26 9.10 -5.47
N THR A 10 6.51 9.51 -4.44
CA THR A 10 6.92 9.31 -3.04
C THR A 10 7.09 7.84 -2.71
N GLY A 11 6.21 6.97 -3.21
CA GLY A 11 6.31 5.52 -3.08
C GLY A 11 7.60 4.97 -3.66
N LEU A 12 7.97 5.37 -4.87
CA LEU A 12 9.25 4.99 -5.49
C LEU A 12 10.45 5.44 -4.64
N LEU A 13 10.43 6.68 -4.13
CA LEU A 13 11.51 7.20 -3.30
C LEU A 13 11.60 6.50 -1.94
N VAL A 14 10.49 6.12 -1.34
CA VAL A 14 10.46 5.33 -0.09
C VAL A 14 11.03 3.94 -0.35
N ARG A 15 10.57 3.23 -1.37
CA ARG A 15 11.09 1.90 -1.74
C ARG A 15 12.58 1.95 -2.08
N LEU A 16 13.02 2.93 -2.86
CA LEU A 16 14.43 3.14 -3.18
C LEU A 16 15.26 3.32 -1.90
N SER A 17 14.78 4.09 -0.93
CA SER A 17 15.49 4.27 0.35
C SER A 17 15.53 3.01 1.22
N LEU A 18 14.62 2.06 1.01
CA LEU A 18 14.59 0.77 1.72
C LEU A 18 15.44 -0.31 1.03
N LEU A 19 15.63 -0.19 -0.29
CA LEU A 19 16.38 -1.17 -1.09
C LEU A 19 17.88 -0.86 -1.18
N THR A 20 18.25 0.37 -0.89
CA THR A 20 19.66 0.79 -0.96
C THR A 20 20.25 0.94 0.45
N ASP A 21 21.41 0.36 0.68
CA ASP A 21 22.20 0.56 1.92
C ASP A 21 22.85 1.95 1.99
N ARG A 22 22.58 2.80 1.02
CA ARG A 22 23.15 4.15 0.91
C ARG A 22 22.09 5.20 1.21
N ALA A 23 22.50 6.26 1.90
CA ALA A 23 21.67 7.44 2.05
C ALA A 23 21.30 8.02 0.67
N LEU A 24 20.06 8.45 0.52
CA LEU A 24 19.63 9.15 -0.70
C LEU A 24 20.46 10.44 -0.86
N PRO A 25 20.78 10.87 -2.09
CA PRO A 25 21.33 12.19 -2.34
C PRO A 25 20.49 13.27 -1.65
N GLU A 26 21.15 14.31 -1.14
CA GLU A 26 20.49 15.38 -0.36
C GLU A 26 19.28 15.98 -1.09
N GLU A 27 19.42 16.25 -2.37
CA GLU A 27 18.34 16.80 -3.21
C GLU A 27 17.11 15.86 -3.25
N VAL A 28 17.34 14.56 -3.34
CA VAL A 28 16.28 13.55 -3.36
C VAL A 28 15.63 13.41 -1.98
N ALA A 29 16.42 13.50 -0.91
CA ALA A 29 15.90 13.50 0.45
C ALA A 29 15.01 14.72 0.72
N VAL A 30 15.42 15.90 0.27
CA VAL A 30 14.63 17.14 0.34
C VAL A 30 13.35 17.04 -0.51
N MET A 31 13.44 16.48 -1.70
CA MET A 31 12.27 16.25 -2.55
C MET A 31 11.27 15.31 -1.87
N LYS A 32 11.75 14.20 -1.29
CA LYS A 32 10.92 13.25 -0.53
C LYS A 32 10.23 13.93 0.66
N ALA A 33 10.95 14.75 1.43
CA ALA A 33 10.37 15.50 2.56
C ALA A 33 9.25 16.44 2.11
N LYS A 34 9.49 17.26 1.10
CA LYS A 34 8.48 18.17 0.52
C LYS A 34 7.26 17.42 -0.03
N ALA A 35 7.46 16.25 -0.60
CA ALA A 35 6.37 15.41 -1.06
C ALA A 35 5.50 14.91 0.11
N PHE A 36 6.10 14.50 1.22
CA PHE A 36 5.34 14.15 2.43
C PHE A 36 4.62 15.36 3.03
N ASP A 37 5.24 16.55 3.06
CA ASP A 37 4.56 17.77 3.54
C ASP A 37 3.29 18.04 2.71
N TYR A 38 3.39 17.96 1.39
CA TYR A 38 2.23 18.11 0.50
C TYR A 38 1.16 17.04 0.75
N LEU A 39 1.56 15.77 0.89
CA LEU A 39 0.63 14.68 1.14
C LEU A 39 -0.03 14.77 2.51
N ASN A 40 0.68 15.25 3.54
CA ASN A 40 0.14 15.54 4.86
C ASN A 40 -0.99 16.58 4.78
N GLU A 41 -0.76 17.69 4.05
CA GLU A 41 -1.77 18.75 3.88
C GLU A 41 -3.01 18.23 3.11
N GLU A 42 -2.82 17.46 2.05
CA GLU A 42 -3.94 16.91 1.27
C GLU A 42 -4.77 15.90 2.11
N ALA A 43 -4.09 15.05 2.89
CA ALA A 43 -4.77 14.14 3.79
C ALA A 43 -5.52 14.88 4.91
N LEU A 44 -4.94 15.97 5.42
CA LEU A 44 -5.59 16.81 6.43
C LEU A 44 -6.84 17.52 5.91
N LYS A 45 -6.84 17.97 4.66
CA LYS A 45 -8.04 18.51 4.01
C LYS A 45 -9.16 17.46 3.95
N GLU A 46 -8.83 16.24 3.55
CA GLU A 46 -9.79 15.13 3.50
C GLU A 46 -10.30 14.78 4.92
N TYR A 47 -9.43 14.69 5.91
CA TYR A 47 -9.82 14.48 7.30
C TYR A 47 -10.82 15.52 7.78
N ARG A 48 -10.54 16.80 7.55
CA ARG A 48 -11.43 17.90 7.95
C ARG A 48 -12.78 17.81 7.22
N ALA A 49 -12.78 17.45 5.94
CA ALA A 49 -14.00 17.23 5.16
C ALA A 49 -14.83 16.05 5.71
N ILE A 50 -14.19 14.92 6.01
CA ILE A 50 -14.83 13.76 6.63
C ILE A 50 -15.44 14.14 7.98
N ARG A 51 -14.68 14.81 8.85
CA ARG A 51 -15.17 15.23 10.20
C ARG A 51 -16.35 16.20 10.11
N LYS A 52 -16.35 17.07 9.10
CA LYS A 52 -17.50 17.97 8.82
C LYS A 52 -18.72 17.18 8.37
N ALA A 53 -18.55 16.22 7.45
CA ALA A 53 -19.64 15.38 6.98
C ALA A 53 -20.24 14.52 8.10
N GLU A 54 -19.40 13.94 8.96
CA GLU A 54 -19.86 13.17 10.13
C GLU A 54 -20.65 14.01 11.12
N LYS A 55 -20.23 15.27 11.39
CA LYS A 55 -21.00 16.20 12.23
C LYS A 55 -22.38 16.51 11.65
N ASN A 56 -22.53 16.43 10.33
CA ASN A 56 -23.78 16.61 9.64
C ASN A 56 -24.61 15.30 9.49
N GLY A 57 -24.22 14.24 10.20
CA GLY A 57 -24.94 12.96 10.21
C GLY A 57 -24.54 11.98 9.10
N THR A 58 -23.59 12.31 8.24
CA THR A 58 -23.11 11.38 7.20
C THR A 58 -22.18 10.34 7.82
N LYS A 59 -22.47 9.06 7.61
CA LYS A 59 -21.60 7.97 8.10
C LYS A 59 -20.52 7.66 7.06
N ILE A 60 -19.29 8.05 7.33
CA ILE A 60 -18.12 7.70 6.51
C ILE A 60 -17.47 6.43 7.05
N THR A 61 -17.46 5.38 6.25
CA THR A 61 -17.00 4.04 6.66
C THR A 61 -15.73 3.57 5.96
N THR A 62 -15.36 4.20 4.85
CA THR A 62 -14.20 3.88 4.04
C THR A 62 -13.38 5.13 3.77
N LEU A 63 -12.09 4.96 3.59
CA LEU A 63 -11.16 6.00 3.15
C LEU A 63 -11.02 5.99 1.63
N SER A 64 -10.62 7.13 1.06
CA SER A 64 -10.25 7.17 -0.36
C SER A 64 -8.96 6.39 -0.63
N ASP A 65 -8.78 5.91 -1.87
CA ASP A 65 -7.54 5.24 -2.29
C ASP A 65 -6.32 6.13 -2.06
N ALA A 66 -6.45 7.43 -2.28
CA ALA A 66 -5.37 8.39 -2.05
C ALA A 66 -5.00 8.54 -0.57
N THR A 67 -5.97 8.41 0.34
CA THR A 67 -5.70 8.40 1.79
C THR A 67 -5.12 7.06 2.23
N MET A 68 -5.56 5.95 1.67
CA MET A 68 -4.96 4.65 1.91
C MET A 68 -3.49 4.62 1.47
N GLU A 69 -3.20 5.11 0.28
CA GLU A 69 -1.82 5.25 -0.23
C GLU A 69 -0.97 6.14 0.69
N TYR A 70 -1.48 7.29 1.10
CA TYR A 70 -0.80 8.16 2.06
C TYR A 70 -0.46 7.43 3.36
N MET A 71 -1.43 6.74 3.98
CA MET A 71 -1.21 6.00 5.23
C MET A 71 -0.16 4.91 5.06
N TYR A 72 -0.22 4.18 3.95
CA TYR A 72 0.74 3.16 3.60
C TYR A 72 2.16 3.75 3.46
N LEU A 73 2.33 4.86 2.75
CA LEU A 73 3.62 5.52 2.56
C LEU A 73 4.21 6.05 3.88
N VAL A 74 3.37 6.62 4.75
CA VAL A 74 3.77 7.05 6.11
C VAL A 74 4.27 5.85 6.92
N ALA A 75 3.54 4.73 6.89
CA ALA A 75 3.89 3.52 7.63
C ALA A 75 5.16 2.87 7.05
N LEU A 76 5.24 2.67 5.73
CA LEU A 76 6.38 2.05 5.06
C LEU A 76 7.66 2.88 5.25
N GLY A 77 7.55 4.20 5.08
CA GLY A 77 8.66 5.14 5.26
C GLY A 77 9.00 5.45 6.72
N SER A 78 8.28 4.86 7.68
CA SER A 78 8.44 5.13 9.12
C SER A 78 8.43 6.64 9.45
N VAL A 79 7.56 7.39 8.78
CA VAL A 79 7.47 8.85 8.92
C VAL A 79 6.85 9.20 10.26
N LYS A 80 7.56 10.00 11.06
CA LYS A 80 7.05 10.46 12.36
C LYS A 80 6.10 11.63 12.15
N LEU A 81 4.84 11.42 12.47
CA LEU A 81 3.82 12.45 12.47
C LEU A 81 3.67 13.08 13.87
N SER A 82 3.31 14.35 13.94
CA SER A 82 3.08 15.08 15.18
C SER A 82 1.85 16.00 15.06
N GLY A 83 1.36 16.47 16.20
CA GLY A 83 0.29 17.47 16.27
C GLY A 83 -1.01 17.00 15.60
N GLU A 84 -1.52 17.79 14.67
CA GLU A 84 -2.78 17.51 13.99
C GLU A 84 -2.66 16.34 13.01
N TYR A 85 -1.49 16.13 12.39
CA TYR A 85 -1.25 15.02 11.49
C TYR A 85 -1.28 13.67 12.22
N ALA A 86 -0.73 13.58 13.43
CA ALA A 86 -0.83 12.38 14.24
C ALA A 86 -2.29 12.05 14.59
N LYS A 87 -3.05 13.05 15.06
CA LYS A 87 -4.49 12.89 15.35
C LYS A 87 -5.30 12.45 14.14
N MET A 88 -5.00 12.99 12.98
CA MET A 88 -5.60 12.61 11.71
C MET A 88 -5.29 11.16 11.38
N PHE A 89 -4.04 10.75 11.50
CA PHE A 89 -3.60 9.38 11.20
C PHE A 89 -4.28 8.38 12.14
N ASP A 90 -4.32 8.66 13.45
CA ASP A 90 -5.01 7.84 14.46
C ASP A 90 -6.51 7.68 14.13
N TYR A 91 -7.14 8.77 13.70
CA TYR A 91 -8.53 8.70 13.24
C TYR A 91 -8.69 7.79 12.04
N PHE A 92 -7.82 7.89 11.03
CA PHE A 92 -7.88 7.03 9.85
C PHE A 92 -7.66 5.56 10.20
N LEU A 93 -6.79 5.24 11.16
CA LEU A 93 -6.61 3.87 11.66
C LEU A 93 -7.93 3.24 12.13
N THR A 94 -8.86 4.02 12.69
CA THR A 94 -10.17 3.52 13.13
C THR A 94 -11.08 3.06 11.98
N LYS A 95 -10.78 3.46 10.74
CA LYS A 95 -11.58 3.13 9.55
C LYS A 95 -11.10 1.88 8.81
N LEU A 96 -9.89 1.37 9.12
CA LEU A 96 -9.23 0.30 8.33
C LEU A 96 -9.91 -1.07 8.44
N GLY A 97 -10.58 -1.38 9.54
CA GLY A 97 -11.16 -2.70 9.77
C GLY A 97 -12.15 -3.16 8.67
N ARG A 98 -12.84 -2.25 8.00
CA ARG A 98 -13.75 -2.58 6.90
C ARG A 98 -13.06 -3.09 5.64
N ASN A 99 -11.79 -2.78 5.47
CA ASN A 99 -11.00 -3.24 4.32
C ASN A 99 -10.82 -4.77 4.31
N LEU A 100 -11.02 -5.43 5.46
CA LEU A 100 -10.94 -6.88 5.54
C LEU A 100 -11.98 -7.58 4.64
N VAL A 101 -13.20 -7.05 4.62
CA VAL A 101 -14.31 -7.63 3.84
C VAL A 101 -14.40 -7.03 2.44
N ASN A 102 -14.27 -5.70 2.33
CA ASN A 102 -14.61 -4.95 1.10
C ASN A 102 -13.38 -4.42 0.35
N GLY A 103 -12.16 -4.58 0.90
CA GLY A 103 -10.94 -4.07 0.28
C GLY A 103 -10.47 -4.91 -0.92
N THR A 104 -9.91 -4.23 -1.93
CA THR A 104 -9.12 -4.90 -2.99
C THR A 104 -7.87 -5.55 -2.40
N MET A 105 -7.18 -6.42 -3.15
CA MET A 105 -5.94 -7.04 -2.68
C MET A 105 -4.87 -6.00 -2.30
N ILE A 106 -4.72 -4.94 -3.09
CA ILE A 106 -3.82 -3.81 -2.75
C ILE A 106 -4.24 -3.18 -1.44
N CYS A 107 -5.52 -2.86 -1.26
CA CYS A 107 -6.03 -2.24 -0.04
C CYS A 107 -5.84 -3.12 1.19
N LYS A 108 -6.06 -4.44 1.08
CA LYS A 108 -5.79 -5.41 2.16
C LYS A 108 -4.30 -5.47 2.49
N ALA A 109 -3.43 -5.55 1.47
CA ALA A 109 -1.99 -5.59 1.65
C ALA A 109 -1.45 -4.31 2.32
N GLN A 110 -1.84 -3.14 1.83
CA GLN A 110 -1.50 -1.86 2.44
C GLN A 110 -1.99 -1.77 3.89
N THR A 111 -3.22 -2.22 4.16
CA THR A 111 -3.76 -2.23 5.53
C THR A 111 -2.95 -3.14 6.44
N ALA A 112 -2.57 -4.34 5.99
CA ALA A 112 -1.71 -5.25 6.75
C ALA A 112 -0.37 -4.59 7.11
N ILE A 113 0.28 -3.93 6.15
CA ILE A 113 1.55 -3.21 6.37
C ILE A 113 1.36 -2.06 7.38
N ILE A 114 0.33 -1.25 7.22
CA ILE A 114 0.02 -0.15 8.15
C ILE A 114 -0.13 -0.68 9.57
N LEU A 115 -0.95 -1.71 9.76
CA LEU A 115 -1.22 -2.29 11.07
C LEU A 115 0.04 -2.93 11.67
N GLN A 116 0.85 -3.63 10.86
CA GLN A 116 2.11 -4.23 11.28
C GLN A 116 3.09 -3.17 11.80
N LYS A 117 3.26 -2.06 11.07
CA LYS A 117 4.13 -0.93 11.45
C LYS A 117 3.61 -0.18 12.69
N GLN A 118 2.31 -0.24 12.97
CA GLN A 118 1.68 0.30 14.19
C GLN A 118 1.71 -0.68 15.38
N GLY A 119 2.33 -1.85 15.24
CA GLY A 119 2.41 -2.87 16.28
C GLY A 119 1.11 -3.68 16.50
N ARG A 120 0.09 -3.47 15.67
CA ARG A 120 -1.22 -4.16 15.71
C ARG A 120 -1.15 -5.50 14.97
N ARG A 121 -0.23 -6.37 15.39
CA ARG A 121 0.13 -7.61 14.68
C ARG A 121 -1.03 -8.58 14.53
N THR A 122 -1.87 -8.74 15.54
CA THR A 122 -3.03 -9.64 15.49
C THR A 122 -3.96 -9.25 14.35
N GLU A 123 -4.32 -7.99 14.28
CA GLU A 123 -5.20 -7.47 13.23
C GLU A 123 -4.52 -7.53 11.86
N ALA A 124 -3.23 -7.20 11.76
CA ALA A 124 -2.48 -7.36 10.51
C ALA A 124 -2.53 -8.80 10.00
N ASN A 125 -2.39 -9.79 10.88
CA ASN A 125 -2.45 -11.20 10.51
C ASN A 125 -3.82 -11.65 10.01
N GLU A 126 -4.92 -11.03 10.44
CA GLU A 126 -6.25 -11.29 9.87
C GLU A 126 -6.31 -10.89 8.39
N PHE A 127 -5.71 -9.75 8.03
CA PHE A 127 -5.58 -9.34 6.63
C PHE A 127 -4.69 -10.28 5.83
N ILE A 128 -3.57 -10.72 6.40
CA ILE A 128 -2.68 -11.69 5.76
C ILE A 128 -3.39 -13.03 5.54
N ALA A 129 -4.16 -13.51 6.51
CA ALA A 129 -4.96 -14.74 6.38
C ALA A 129 -5.99 -14.58 5.25
N SER A 130 -6.75 -13.47 5.25
CA SER A 130 -7.73 -13.19 4.20
C SER A 130 -7.10 -13.09 2.79
N ILE A 131 -5.89 -12.56 2.67
CA ILE A 131 -5.15 -12.52 1.41
C ILE A 131 -4.78 -13.94 0.96
N LYS A 132 -4.27 -14.77 1.88
CA LYS A 132 -3.84 -16.15 1.58
C LYS A 132 -4.99 -17.04 1.11
N GLU A 133 -6.22 -16.82 1.59
CA GLU A 133 -7.42 -17.55 1.15
C GLU A 133 -7.71 -17.41 -0.35
N HIS A 134 -7.19 -16.37 -0.99
CA HIS A 134 -7.37 -16.10 -2.42
C HIS A 134 -6.19 -16.52 -3.28
N LEU A 135 -5.12 -17.07 -2.68
CA LEU A 135 -3.98 -17.57 -3.43
C LEU A 135 -4.29 -18.93 -4.06
N VAL A 136 -3.94 -19.05 -5.32
CA VAL A 136 -3.90 -20.32 -6.05
C VAL A 136 -2.44 -20.71 -6.20
N GLN A 137 -2.15 -21.98 -5.98
CA GLN A 137 -0.80 -22.54 -6.02
C GLN A 137 -0.75 -23.67 -7.05
N THR A 138 0.15 -23.55 -8.01
CA THR A 138 0.37 -24.59 -9.04
C THR A 138 1.86 -24.76 -9.28
N ASP A 139 2.27 -25.98 -9.64
CA ASP A 139 3.67 -26.29 -9.94
C ASP A 139 4.19 -25.45 -11.12
N GLU A 140 3.32 -25.14 -12.06
CA GLU A 140 3.70 -24.38 -13.25
C GLU A 140 3.86 -22.89 -12.98
N MET A 141 2.92 -22.27 -12.24
CA MET A 141 2.84 -20.82 -12.07
C MET A 141 3.32 -20.34 -10.69
N GLY A 142 3.59 -21.25 -9.76
CA GLY A 142 3.81 -20.91 -8.37
C GLY A 142 2.54 -20.37 -7.70
N ALA A 143 2.71 -19.60 -6.65
CA ALA A 143 1.61 -18.98 -5.92
C ALA A 143 1.18 -17.66 -6.59
N HIS A 144 -0.09 -17.54 -6.90
CA HIS A 144 -0.64 -16.36 -7.57
C HIS A 144 -2.13 -16.20 -7.27
N PHE A 145 -2.71 -15.06 -7.71
CA PHE A 145 -4.14 -14.84 -7.62
C PHE A 145 -4.81 -15.15 -8.96
N ALA A 146 -5.92 -15.88 -8.94
CA ALA A 146 -6.79 -16.04 -10.10
C ALA A 146 -7.62 -14.76 -10.28
N PHE A 147 -7.01 -13.74 -10.83
CA PHE A 147 -7.72 -12.48 -11.06
C PHE A 147 -8.64 -12.53 -12.26
N HIS A 148 -9.88 -12.07 -12.08
CA HIS A 148 -10.56 -11.40 -13.17
C HIS A 148 -9.95 -10.00 -13.28
N ALA A 149 -8.85 -9.89 -14.01
CA ALA A 149 -8.11 -8.66 -14.11
C ALA A 149 -8.95 -7.58 -14.80
N ASN A 150 -9.19 -6.48 -14.12
CA ASN A 150 -9.62 -5.26 -14.78
C ASN A 150 -8.40 -4.31 -14.87
N PRO A 151 -7.72 -4.23 -16.03
CA PRO A 151 -6.51 -3.41 -16.18
C PRO A 151 -6.79 -1.90 -16.08
N TYR A 152 -8.04 -1.51 -16.08
CA TYR A 152 -8.45 -0.11 -15.99
C TYR A 152 -8.76 0.35 -14.56
N THR A 153 -8.74 -0.56 -13.57
CA THR A 153 -8.99 -0.24 -12.18
C THR A 153 -7.72 -0.49 -11.37
N TRP A 154 -7.11 0.56 -10.84
CA TRP A 154 -5.83 0.52 -10.13
C TRP A 154 -5.73 -0.61 -9.10
N GLY A 155 -6.72 -0.75 -8.23
CA GLY A 155 -6.74 -1.78 -7.19
C GLY A 155 -6.92 -3.22 -7.72
N MET A 156 -7.12 -3.40 -9.03
CA MET A 156 -7.34 -4.70 -9.69
C MET A 156 -6.28 -4.99 -10.76
N MET A 157 -5.22 -4.20 -10.83
CA MET A 157 -4.08 -4.47 -11.72
C MET A 157 -3.28 -5.65 -11.16
N PRO A 158 -3.06 -6.74 -11.95
CA PRO A 158 -2.49 -7.99 -11.42
C PRO A 158 -1.11 -7.83 -10.82
N VAL A 159 -0.16 -7.21 -11.54
CA VAL A 159 1.24 -7.08 -11.09
C VAL A 159 1.36 -6.18 -9.87
N PRO A 160 0.83 -4.94 -9.83
CA PRO A 160 0.85 -4.11 -8.62
C PRO A 160 0.21 -4.77 -7.41
N ALA A 161 -0.92 -5.47 -7.59
CA ALA A 161 -1.58 -6.18 -6.49
C ALA A 161 -0.71 -7.33 -5.96
N HIS A 162 -0.06 -8.07 -6.85
CA HIS A 162 0.83 -9.16 -6.50
C HIS A 162 2.05 -8.66 -5.72
N VAL A 163 2.68 -7.59 -6.19
CA VAL A 163 3.82 -6.95 -5.51
C VAL A 163 3.43 -6.42 -4.14
N ALA A 164 2.29 -5.72 -4.02
CA ALA A 164 1.80 -5.22 -2.74
C ALA A 164 1.57 -6.36 -1.71
N VAL A 165 1.06 -7.51 -2.16
CA VAL A 165 0.90 -8.68 -1.30
C VAL A 165 2.25 -9.25 -0.88
N MET A 166 3.22 -9.35 -1.79
CA MET A 166 4.57 -9.81 -1.43
C MET A 166 5.23 -8.89 -0.39
N GLU A 167 5.05 -7.57 -0.50
CA GLU A 167 5.50 -6.61 0.51
C GLU A 167 4.82 -6.87 1.87
N ALA A 168 3.50 -7.09 1.88
CA ALA A 168 2.75 -7.37 3.11
C ALA A 168 3.18 -8.69 3.77
N LEU A 169 3.39 -9.74 2.98
CA LEU A 169 3.89 -11.03 3.47
C LEU A 169 5.30 -10.91 4.05
N ARG A 170 6.17 -10.12 3.43
CA ARG A 170 7.53 -9.84 3.93
C ARG A 170 7.48 -9.10 5.27
N GLU A 171 6.66 -8.06 5.39
CA GLU A 171 6.51 -7.29 6.62
C GLU A 171 5.90 -8.13 7.76
N ALA A 172 5.01 -9.07 7.46
CA ALA A 172 4.45 -9.99 8.44
C ALA A 172 5.46 -11.03 8.94
N GLY A 173 6.46 -11.36 8.11
CA GLY A 173 7.49 -12.38 8.39
C GLY A 173 6.99 -13.81 8.28
N GLY A 174 7.92 -14.76 8.20
CA GLY A 174 7.62 -16.19 8.16
C GLY A 174 6.93 -16.69 6.88
N ASN A 175 7.04 -15.94 5.78
CA ASN A 175 6.40 -16.25 4.50
C ASN A 175 7.38 -16.42 3.34
N ASP A 176 8.67 -16.63 3.63
CA ASP A 176 9.73 -16.60 2.62
C ASP A 176 9.49 -17.62 1.50
N ALA A 177 9.10 -18.86 1.83
CA ALA A 177 8.80 -19.88 0.83
C ALA A 177 7.64 -19.47 -0.09
N LEU A 178 6.59 -18.87 0.45
CA LEU A 178 5.45 -18.39 -0.33
C LEU A 178 5.86 -17.22 -1.24
N ILE A 179 6.70 -16.31 -0.74
CA ILE A 179 7.22 -15.18 -1.53
C ILE A 179 8.06 -15.69 -2.71
N GLU A 180 8.89 -16.73 -2.52
CA GLU A 180 9.65 -17.32 -3.62
C GLU A 180 8.74 -17.93 -4.70
N GLU A 181 7.67 -18.60 -4.31
CA GLU A 181 6.68 -19.09 -5.27
C GLU A 181 5.93 -17.95 -6.00
N MET A 182 5.64 -16.86 -5.30
CA MET A 182 5.02 -15.68 -5.92
C MET A 182 5.96 -15.00 -6.92
N LYS A 183 7.28 -15.02 -6.68
CA LYS A 183 8.27 -14.52 -7.66
C LYS A 183 8.25 -15.30 -8.97
N LEU A 184 7.98 -16.61 -8.93
CA LEU A 184 7.86 -17.42 -10.15
C LEU A 184 6.75 -16.90 -11.07
N TRP A 185 5.58 -16.56 -10.50
CA TRP A 185 4.49 -15.95 -11.28
C TRP A 185 4.92 -14.62 -11.90
N LEU A 186 5.58 -13.73 -11.13
CA LEU A 186 6.07 -12.45 -11.67
C LEU A 186 7.02 -12.64 -12.85
N LEU A 187 7.97 -13.57 -12.75
CA LEU A 187 8.90 -13.85 -13.83
C LEU A 187 8.17 -14.31 -15.11
N LYS A 188 7.10 -15.08 -14.97
CA LYS A 188 6.27 -15.52 -16.09
C LYS A 188 5.39 -14.42 -16.69
N GLN A 189 5.01 -13.41 -15.90
CA GLN A 189 4.28 -12.23 -16.41
C GLN A 189 5.17 -11.31 -17.23
N LYS A 190 6.48 -11.36 -17.05
CA LYS A 190 7.43 -10.57 -17.83
C LYS A 190 7.56 -11.16 -19.23
N GLN A 191 7.05 -10.45 -20.20
CA GLN A 191 7.17 -10.82 -21.62
C GLN A 191 8.43 -10.20 -22.22
N THR A 192 9.37 -11.04 -22.61
CA THR A 192 10.66 -10.61 -23.19
C THR A 192 11.49 -9.75 -22.21
N THR A 193 11.70 -8.47 -22.52
CA THR A 193 12.51 -7.54 -21.72
C THR A 193 11.70 -6.47 -20.99
N SER A 194 10.39 -6.43 -21.19
CA SER A 194 9.51 -5.41 -20.61
C SER A 194 8.27 -6.04 -19.98
N TRP A 195 7.74 -5.33 -18.98
CA TRP A 195 6.43 -5.63 -18.41
C TRP A 195 5.32 -5.07 -19.29
N ASN A 196 4.09 -5.53 -19.08
CA ASN A 196 2.94 -5.13 -19.88
C ASN A 196 2.50 -3.66 -19.66
N SER A 197 3.06 -2.97 -18.69
CA SER A 197 2.80 -1.55 -18.43
C SER A 197 3.98 -0.85 -17.74
N PRO A 198 4.09 0.50 -17.84
CA PRO A 198 5.09 1.28 -17.10
C PRO A 198 4.96 1.11 -15.58
N VAL A 199 3.74 0.96 -15.06
CA VAL A 199 3.49 0.75 -13.63
C VAL A 199 4.07 -0.58 -13.17
N ALA A 200 3.78 -1.67 -13.90
CA ALA A 200 4.34 -2.99 -13.62
C ALA A 200 5.87 -3.03 -13.77
N THR A 201 6.46 -2.09 -14.50
CA THR A 201 7.92 -1.96 -14.63
C THR A 201 8.52 -1.23 -13.42
N ALA A 202 7.78 -0.34 -12.79
CA ALA A 202 8.23 0.48 -11.66
C ALA A 202 8.03 -0.22 -10.31
N ASP A 203 7.02 -1.08 -10.17
CA ASP A 203 6.72 -1.88 -8.99
C ASP A 203 7.62 -3.14 -8.95
#